data_e0c6e6f738ca86b1404e915d5944c133
#
_entry.id   e0c6e6f738ca86b1404e915d5944c133
#
_cell.length_a   1.000
_cell.length_b   1.000
_cell.length_c   1.000
_cell.angle_alpha   90.00
_cell.angle_beta   90.00
_cell.angle_gamma   90.00
#
_symmetry.space_group_name_H-M   'P 1'
#
loop_
_entity.id
_entity.type
_entity.pdbx_description
1 polymer ?
#
loop_
_entity_poly.entity_id
_entity_poly.type
_entity_poly.pdbx_seq_one_letter_code
_entity_poly.pdbx_strand_id
1 'polypeptide(L)'
;MLAASNVPVVIMGESGTGKELIAQLIQSESNRKNNVFVTLNCGALTETLIDSSLFGTIKGAFTGADNSQGYLEFANGGTLFLDEFNSMPPSMQVKLLRFLQNRTFSRVGSPKQLTSDVRIIVAMNENPLRLIEKGTLRADLYWRLCVGQIELPPLRERREDIPLLVEYFIAKYAADVAHHITGVTQNVLDQLMAKPWPGNIRMLENTVLRTMVMQKEDGPISEVFFDTSESDLSQLNEDFPKQISEELPASLNIKKADNNATAEDLTIDKPYNEMVDDFERKILSTALKKAKGNVSEASSLLGVNRSTLNYKLKKLGIHHGFISRVEVE
;
A
#
# COMPACT_ATOMS: atom_id res chain seq x y z
N MET A 1 30.24 4.66 2.90
CA MET A 1 30.43 5.11 4.31
C MET A 1 29.23 4.73 5.21
N LEU A 2 28.00 5.15 4.94
CA LEU A 2 26.85 4.82 5.79
C LEU A 2 26.59 3.32 5.93
N ALA A 3 26.75 2.53 4.86
CA ALA A 3 26.56 1.09 4.91
C ALA A 3 27.49 0.39 5.91
N ALA A 4 28.77 0.75 5.93
CA ALA A 4 29.75 0.14 6.82
C ALA A 4 29.60 0.55 8.31
N SER A 5 28.78 1.57 8.61
CA SER A 5 28.51 2.01 9.99
C SER A 5 27.30 1.29 10.59
N ASN A 6 27.21 1.26 11.94
CA ASN A 6 26.03 0.76 12.65
C ASN A 6 25.04 1.86 13.06
N VAL A 7 25.23 3.09 12.57
CA VAL A 7 24.34 4.20 12.90
C VAL A 7 22.96 4.01 12.28
N PRO A 8 21.90 4.56 12.89
CA PRO A 8 20.59 4.63 12.26
C PRO A 8 20.66 5.44 10.96
N VAL A 9 19.83 5.08 9.99
CA VAL A 9 19.72 5.76 8.70
C VAL A 9 18.26 6.12 8.42
N VAL A 10 18.04 7.38 8.02
CA VAL A 10 16.74 7.87 7.55
C VAL A 10 16.81 8.00 6.03
N ILE A 11 15.90 7.33 5.32
CA ILE A 11 15.74 7.42 3.87
C ILE A 11 14.47 8.22 3.58
N MET A 12 14.62 9.37 2.94
CA MET A 12 13.52 10.24 2.57
C MET A 12 13.28 10.19 1.06
N GLY A 13 12.04 10.41 0.66
CA GLY A 13 11.64 10.49 -0.74
C GLY A 13 10.18 10.14 -0.92
N GLU A 14 9.58 10.59 -2.01
CA GLU A 14 8.18 10.33 -2.34
C GLU A 14 7.87 8.82 -2.43
N SER A 15 6.59 8.47 -2.40
CA SER A 15 6.18 7.08 -2.62
C SER A 15 6.65 6.58 -3.99
N GLY A 16 7.14 5.34 -4.06
CA GLY A 16 7.58 4.73 -5.31
C GLY A 16 8.97 5.16 -5.81
N THR A 17 9.77 5.89 -5.03
CA THR A 17 11.15 6.31 -5.42
C THR A 17 12.21 5.23 -5.26
N GLY A 18 11.87 4.08 -4.61
CA GLY A 18 12.80 2.97 -4.42
C GLY A 18 13.50 2.95 -3.05
N LYS A 19 12.90 3.54 -2.00
CA LYS A 19 13.48 3.58 -0.63
C LYS A 19 13.81 2.20 -0.07
N GLU A 20 12.98 1.20 -0.33
CA GLU A 20 13.22 -0.18 0.11
C GLU A 20 14.48 -0.77 -0.55
N LEU A 21 14.68 -0.55 -1.86
CA LEU A 21 15.88 -1.01 -2.57
C LEU A 21 17.16 -0.38 -1.99
N ILE A 22 17.10 0.89 -1.61
CA ILE A 22 18.23 1.55 -0.94
C ILE A 22 18.48 0.95 0.45
N ALA A 23 17.43 0.62 1.22
CA ALA A 23 17.60 -0.06 2.50
C ALA A 23 18.24 -1.45 2.34
N GLN A 24 17.83 -2.22 1.32
CA GLN A 24 18.44 -3.51 0.97
C GLN A 24 19.90 -3.34 0.52
N LEU A 25 20.21 -2.31 -0.28
CA LEU A 25 21.58 -2.01 -0.69
C LEU A 25 22.45 -1.64 0.52
N ILE A 26 21.95 -0.81 1.45
CA ILE A 26 22.66 -0.49 2.69
C ILE A 26 22.97 -1.75 3.48
N GLN A 27 22.03 -2.69 3.55
CA GLN A 27 22.22 -3.98 4.23
C GLN A 27 23.29 -4.83 3.53
N SER A 28 23.20 -5.00 2.21
CA SER A 28 24.13 -5.86 1.44
C SER A 28 25.57 -5.36 1.48
N GLU A 29 25.78 -4.06 1.62
CA GLU A 29 27.09 -3.41 1.71
C GLU A 29 27.54 -3.17 3.17
N SER A 30 26.79 -3.70 4.16
CA SER A 30 27.09 -3.49 5.57
C SER A 30 27.93 -4.61 6.19
N ASN A 31 28.47 -4.34 7.39
CA ASN A 31 29.10 -5.37 8.21
C ASN A 31 28.11 -6.45 8.68
N ARG A 32 26.79 -6.23 8.52
CA ARG A 32 25.70 -7.13 8.89
C ARG A 32 25.07 -7.82 7.67
N LYS A 33 25.71 -7.80 6.50
CA LYS A 33 25.17 -8.31 5.22
C LYS A 33 24.70 -9.77 5.25
N ASN A 34 25.32 -10.59 6.10
CA ASN A 34 24.97 -12.00 6.27
C ASN A 34 23.97 -12.24 7.42
N ASN A 35 23.56 -11.19 8.13
CA ASN A 35 22.65 -11.27 9.26
C ASN A 35 21.21 -10.98 8.80
N VAL A 36 20.26 -11.24 9.67
CA VAL A 36 18.82 -11.08 9.41
C VAL A 36 18.51 -9.62 9.03
N PHE A 37 17.75 -9.45 7.95
CA PHE A 37 17.14 -8.20 7.54
C PHE A 37 15.62 -8.35 7.64
N VAL A 38 14.98 -7.57 8.50
CA VAL A 38 13.54 -7.61 8.73
C VAL A 38 12.93 -6.30 8.25
N THR A 39 11.83 -6.40 7.51
CA THR A 39 11.05 -5.25 7.06
C THR A 39 9.72 -5.19 7.80
N LEU A 40 9.35 -4.01 8.29
CA LEU A 40 8.04 -3.71 8.86
C LEU A 40 7.47 -2.46 8.19
N ASN A 41 6.30 -2.58 7.54
CA ASN A 41 5.56 -1.42 7.05
C ASN A 41 4.65 -0.89 8.18
N CYS A 42 4.90 0.35 8.63
CA CYS A 42 4.15 0.98 9.71
C CYS A 42 2.76 1.48 9.28
N GLY A 43 2.53 1.69 7.98
CA GLY A 43 1.24 2.15 7.45
C GLY A 43 0.23 1.03 7.23
N ALA A 44 0.70 -0.22 7.12
CA ALA A 44 -0.15 -1.37 6.79
C ALA A 44 -0.81 -2.02 8.02
N LEU A 45 -0.46 -1.63 9.25
CA LEU A 45 -0.85 -2.30 10.48
C LEU A 45 -1.55 -1.35 11.45
N THR A 46 -2.48 -1.89 12.25
CA THR A 46 -3.04 -1.18 13.40
C THR A 46 -2.00 -1.02 14.52
N GLU A 47 -2.21 -0.06 15.41
CA GLU A 47 -1.29 0.20 16.55
C GLU A 47 -1.00 -1.07 17.37
N THR A 48 -2.03 -1.87 17.69
CA THR A 48 -1.89 -3.11 18.45
C THR A 48 -1.03 -4.15 17.71
N LEU A 49 -1.16 -4.22 16.38
CA LEU A 49 -0.37 -5.13 15.55
C LEU A 49 1.08 -4.65 15.42
N ILE A 50 1.32 -3.34 15.30
CA ILE A 50 2.68 -2.77 15.30
C ILE A 50 3.37 -3.10 16.64
N ASP A 51 2.68 -2.87 17.77
CA ASP A 51 3.21 -3.14 19.11
C ASP A 51 3.63 -4.61 19.28
N SER A 52 2.70 -5.52 18.96
CA SER A 52 2.96 -6.95 19.05
C SER A 52 4.03 -7.45 18.06
N SER A 53 4.04 -6.94 16.83
CA SER A 53 5.05 -7.32 15.82
C SER A 53 6.43 -6.81 16.18
N LEU A 54 6.55 -5.58 16.68
CA LEU A 54 7.83 -4.95 16.94
C LEU A 54 8.46 -5.46 18.26
N PHE A 55 7.65 -5.54 19.33
CA PHE A 55 8.13 -5.87 20.67
C PHE A 55 7.85 -7.32 21.08
N GLY A 56 6.94 -8.02 20.41
CA GLY A 56 6.48 -9.35 20.80
C GLY A 56 5.43 -9.32 21.91
N THR A 57 4.84 -10.47 22.21
CA THR A 57 3.78 -10.62 23.20
C THR A 57 4.06 -11.78 24.16
N ILE A 58 3.45 -11.74 25.32
CA ILE A 58 3.29 -12.91 26.19
C ILE A 58 1.83 -13.33 26.19
N LYS A 59 1.57 -14.60 26.51
CA LYS A 59 0.21 -15.13 26.63
C LYS A 59 -0.58 -14.32 27.65
N GLY A 60 -1.78 -13.86 27.23
CA GLY A 60 -2.67 -13.07 28.09
C GLY A 60 -2.38 -11.56 28.11
N ALA A 61 -1.48 -11.05 27.27
CA ALA A 61 -1.23 -9.60 27.13
C ALA A 61 -2.47 -8.82 26.69
N PHE A 62 -3.30 -9.45 25.85
CA PHE A 62 -4.64 -9.01 25.41
C PHE A 62 -5.45 -10.23 24.97
N THR A 63 -6.75 -10.04 24.67
CA THR A 63 -7.63 -11.14 24.24
C THR A 63 -7.09 -11.81 22.98
N GLY A 64 -6.78 -13.11 23.06
CA GLY A 64 -6.21 -13.89 21.95
C GLY A 64 -4.68 -13.78 21.79
N ALA A 65 -3.98 -13.10 22.72
CA ALA A 65 -2.53 -13.02 22.66
C ALA A 65 -1.87 -14.33 23.09
N ASP A 66 -0.99 -14.84 22.22
CA ASP A 66 -0.07 -15.94 22.51
C ASP A 66 1.37 -15.43 22.71
N ASN A 67 2.26 -16.32 23.17
CA ASN A 67 3.68 -16.01 23.22
C ASN A 67 4.25 -15.87 21.81
N SER A 68 4.67 -14.66 21.47
CA SER A 68 5.29 -14.35 20.18
C SER A 68 6.55 -13.52 20.36
N GLN A 69 7.56 -13.85 19.58
CA GLN A 69 8.79 -13.08 19.49
C GLN A 69 8.56 -11.86 18.60
N GLY A 70 9.03 -10.67 19.04
CA GLY A 70 8.98 -9.46 18.25
C GLY A 70 10.17 -9.29 17.31
N TYR A 71 10.03 -8.40 16.32
CA TYR A 71 11.08 -8.14 15.34
C TYR A 71 12.37 -7.58 15.95
N LEU A 72 12.31 -6.81 17.04
CA LEU A 72 13.51 -6.37 17.76
C LEU A 72 14.30 -7.53 18.37
N GLU A 73 13.62 -8.58 18.80
CA GLU A 73 14.27 -9.78 19.32
C GLU A 73 14.78 -10.66 18.15
N PHE A 74 13.95 -10.85 17.12
CA PHE A 74 14.28 -11.70 15.96
C PHE A 74 15.45 -11.12 15.15
N ALA A 75 15.52 -9.80 14.98
CA ALA A 75 16.56 -9.12 14.24
C ALA A 75 17.84 -8.87 15.07
N ASN A 76 18.00 -9.51 16.22
CA ASN A 76 19.19 -9.31 17.06
C ASN A 76 20.48 -9.66 16.31
N GLY A 77 21.46 -8.75 16.31
CA GLY A 77 22.67 -8.81 15.49
C GLY A 77 22.48 -8.36 14.04
N GLY A 78 21.25 -8.19 13.58
CA GLY A 78 20.86 -7.83 12.20
C GLY A 78 20.41 -6.39 12.03
N THR A 79 19.49 -6.18 11.09
CA THR A 79 18.93 -4.88 10.71
C THR A 79 17.41 -4.94 10.64
N LEU A 80 16.74 -3.92 11.19
CA LEU A 80 15.31 -3.71 11.07
C LEU A 80 15.05 -2.48 10.21
N PHE A 81 14.32 -2.66 9.13
CA PHE A 81 13.85 -1.62 8.24
C PHE A 81 12.38 -1.30 8.57
N LEU A 82 12.10 -0.04 8.91
CA LEU A 82 10.77 0.48 9.20
C LEU A 82 10.33 1.37 8.02
N ASP A 83 9.47 0.84 7.18
CA ASP A 83 8.91 1.60 6.05
C ASP A 83 7.66 2.39 6.49
N GLU A 84 7.37 3.47 5.76
CA GLU A 84 6.27 4.41 6.07
C GLU A 84 6.28 4.86 7.54
N PHE A 85 7.46 5.18 8.07
CA PHE A 85 7.68 5.52 9.46
C PHE A 85 6.85 6.71 9.95
N ASN A 86 6.48 7.62 9.05
CA ASN A 86 5.54 8.72 9.30
C ASN A 86 4.17 8.27 9.81
N SER A 87 3.78 7.01 9.56
CA SER A 87 2.52 6.40 10.03
C SER A 87 2.63 5.72 11.40
N MET A 88 3.83 5.74 12.03
CA MET A 88 4.03 5.11 13.34
C MET A 88 3.26 5.85 14.44
N PRO A 89 2.40 5.17 15.22
CA PRO A 89 1.65 5.78 16.32
C PRO A 89 2.55 6.45 17.36
N PRO A 90 2.14 7.57 17.98
CA PRO A 90 2.95 8.29 18.97
C PRO A 90 3.38 7.44 20.17
N SER A 91 2.54 6.53 20.65
CA SER A 91 2.86 5.58 21.71
C SER A 91 4.03 4.66 21.35
N MET A 92 4.08 4.19 20.10
CA MET A 92 5.15 3.34 19.58
C MET A 92 6.45 4.13 19.41
N GLN A 93 6.37 5.40 19.00
CA GLN A 93 7.52 6.29 18.92
C GLN A 93 8.24 6.43 20.27
N VAL A 94 7.48 6.51 21.38
CA VAL A 94 8.07 6.56 22.75
C VAL A 94 8.81 5.28 23.09
N LYS A 95 8.24 4.11 22.78
CA LYS A 95 8.88 2.82 23.03
C LYS A 95 10.14 2.64 22.19
N LEU A 96 10.07 3.02 20.91
CA LEU A 96 11.23 2.94 20.01
C LEU A 96 12.35 3.88 20.44
N LEU A 97 12.03 5.10 20.90
CA LEU A 97 13.03 6.03 21.46
C LEU A 97 13.78 5.41 22.63
N ARG A 98 13.06 4.80 23.59
CA ARG A 98 13.67 4.11 24.73
C ARG A 98 14.59 2.97 24.28
N PHE A 99 14.17 2.20 23.28
CA PHE A 99 14.99 1.14 22.67
C PHE A 99 16.28 1.71 22.04
N LEU A 100 16.18 2.80 21.27
CA LEU A 100 17.34 3.44 20.65
C LEU A 100 18.34 4.00 21.67
N GLN A 101 17.85 4.44 22.84
CA GLN A 101 18.68 4.96 23.92
C GLN A 101 19.41 3.86 24.70
N ASN A 102 18.67 2.82 25.09
CA ASN A 102 19.12 1.84 26.08
C ASN A 102 19.39 0.46 25.49
N ARG A 103 18.99 0.20 24.25
CA ARG A 103 19.03 -1.13 23.60
C ARG A 103 18.21 -2.18 24.35
N THR A 104 17.27 -1.74 25.20
CA THR A 104 16.38 -2.61 25.97
C THR A 104 14.93 -2.35 25.63
N PHE A 105 14.11 -3.39 25.70
CA PHE A 105 12.67 -3.34 25.49
C PHE A 105 11.99 -4.45 26.32
N SER A 106 10.65 -4.43 26.37
CA SER A 106 9.87 -5.50 27.02
C SER A 106 8.79 -5.97 26.04
N ARG A 107 8.46 -7.26 26.05
CA ARG A 107 7.30 -7.78 25.32
C ARG A 107 6.01 -7.19 25.91
N VAL A 108 5.01 -7.04 25.07
CA VAL A 108 3.68 -6.58 25.49
C VAL A 108 3.13 -7.51 26.56
N GLY A 109 2.68 -6.93 27.69
CA GLY A 109 2.21 -7.66 28.86
C GLY A 109 3.31 -8.17 29.81
N SER A 110 4.60 -8.04 29.47
CA SER A 110 5.72 -8.53 30.30
C SER A 110 6.48 -7.39 30.95
N PRO A 111 6.79 -7.46 32.26
CA PRO A 111 7.72 -6.55 32.93
C PRO A 111 9.19 -6.89 32.66
N LYS A 112 9.48 -8.07 32.07
CA LYS A 112 10.85 -8.53 31.83
C LYS A 112 11.50 -7.72 30.73
N GLN A 113 12.64 -7.11 31.03
CA GLN A 113 13.46 -6.43 30.04
C GLN A 113 14.31 -7.42 29.25
N LEU A 114 14.37 -7.18 27.95
CA LEU A 114 15.20 -7.88 26.97
C LEU A 114 16.18 -6.88 26.36
N THR A 115 17.33 -7.35 25.92
CA THR A 115 18.35 -6.55 25.22
C THR A 115 18.45 -7.03 23.78
N SER A 116 18.68 -6.10 22.83
CA SER A 116 18.91 -6.45 21.45
C SER A 116 19.84 -5.45 20.76
N ASP A 117 20.76 -5.95 19.95
CA ASP A 117 21.61 -5.14 19.10
C ASP A 117 21.09 -5.15 17.65
N VAL A 118 20.18 -4.25 17.34
CA VAL A 118 19.59 -4.11 16.02
C VAL A 118 19.99 -2.78 15.42
N ARG A 119 20.44 -2.80 14.15
CA ARG A 119 20.59 -1.60 13.34
C ARG A 119 19.21 -1.17 12.82
N ILE A 120 18.88 0.11 12.97
CA ILE A 120 17.59 0.66 12.52
C ILE A 120 17.80 1.46 11.24
N ILE A 121 16.99 1.17 10.22
CA ILE A 121 16.83 1.98 9.00
C ILE A 121 15.35 2.36 8.93
N VAL A 122 15.03 3.62 8.68
CA VAL A 122 13.66 4.10 8.55
C VAL A 122 13.45 4.77 7.19
N ALA A 123 12.28 4.60 6.59
CA ALA A 123 11.88 5.31 5.39
C ALA A 123 10.67 6.21 5.67
N MET A 124 10.72 7.43 5.12
CA MET A 124 9.65 8.42 5.22
C MET A 124 9.31 8.95 3.82
N ASN A 125 8.02 9.18 3.57
CA ASN A 125 7.54 9.79 2.32
C ASN A 125 7.10 11.25 2.49
N GLU A 126 7.11 11.78 3.72
CA GLU A 126 6.82 13.15 4.06
C GLU A 126 8.03 13.83 4.72
N ASN A 127 8.06 15.16 4.63
CA ASN A 127 9.11 15.96 5.27
C ASN A 127 9.01 15.85 6.81
N PRO A 128 10.06 15.37 7.51
CA PRO A 128 10.04 15.15 8.95
C PRO A 128 9.78 16.41 9.77
N LEU A 129 10.27 17.57 9.31
CA LEU A 129 10.07 18.83 10.03
C LEU A 129 8.58 19.23 10.04
N ARG A 130 7.89 19.04 8.92
CA ARG A 130 6.44 19.25 8.84
C ARG A 130 5.66 18.29 9.75
N LEU A 131 6.12 17.03 9.86
CA LEU A 131 5.49 16.05 10.77
C LEU A 131 5.71 16.42 12.23
N ILE A 132 6.88 16.98 12.57
CA ILE A 132 7.18 17.49 13.92
C ILE A 132 6.28 18.70 14.24
N GLU A 133 6.15 19.65 13.32
CA GLU A 133 5.26 20.80 13.45
C GLU A 133 3.79 20.41 13.65
N LYS A 134 3.32 19.38 12.93
CA LYS A 134 1.98 18.79 13.09
C LYS A 134 1.82 17.97 14.39
N GLY A 135 2.89 17.70 15.12
CA GLY A 135 2.87 16.85 16.31
C GLY A 135 2.69 15.35 16.07
N THR A 136 2.76 14.89 14.82
CA THR A 136 2.64 13.48 14.45
C THR A 136 3.96 12.72 14.58
N LEU A 137 5.10 13.42 14.51
CA LEU A 137 6.43 12.88 14.75
C LEU A 137 7.10 13.61 15.92
N ARG A 138 7.65 12.85 16.85
CA ARG A 138 8.41 13.40 17.97
C ARG A 138 9.78 13.88 17.51
N ALA A 139 10.14 15.09 17.87
CA ALA A 139 11.44 15.69 17.55
C ALA A 139 12.61 14.91 18.18
N ASP A 140 12.47 14.46 19.43
CA ASP A 140 13.51 13.72 20.15
C ASP A 140 13.83 12.37 19.48
N LEU A 141 12.82 11.67 18.95
CA LEU A 141 12.99 10.45 18.20
C LEU A 141 13.67 10.73 16.84
N TYR A 142 13.19 11.74 16.11
CA TYR A 142 13.75 12.10 14.81
C TYR A 142 15.26 12.40 14.92
N TRP A 143 15.67 13.25 15.85
CA TRP A 143 17.09 13.59 16.02
C TRP A 143 17.96 12.40 16.47
N ARG A 144 17.35 11.40 17.10
CA ARG A 144 18.06 10.15 17.45
C ARG A 144 18.24 9.22 16.26
N LEU A 145 17.30 9.24 15.31
CA LEU A 145 17.34 8.45 14.06
C LEU A 145 18.18 9.12 12.99
N CYS A 146 18.16 10.45 12.89
CA CYS A 146 18.79 11.24 11.82
C CYS A 146 20.30 11.41 12.01
N VAL A 147 21.02 10.29 12.21
CA VAL A 147 22.50 10.29 12.21
C VAL A 147 23.03 10.13 10.80
N GLY A 148 22.44 9.24 10.01
CA GLY A 148 22.63 9.13 8.57
C GLY A 148 21.37 9.51 7.84
N GLN A 149 21.48 10.32 6.77
CA GLN A 149 20.36 10.75 5.97
C GLN A 149 20.64 10.52 4.49
N ILE A 150 19.65 9.97 3.79
CA ILE A 150 19.65 9.80 2.34
C ILE A 150 18.33 10.36 1.82
N GLU A 151 18.42 11.24 0.83
CA GLU A 151 17.25 11.79 0.15
C GLU A 151 17.23 11.28 -1.29
N LEU A 152 16.11 10.66 -1.66
CA LEU A 152 15.89 10.16 -3.01
C LEU A 152 15.06 11.17 -3.79
N PRO A 153 15.62 11.74 -4.87
CA PRO A 153 14.88 12.65 -5.72
C PRO A 153 13.72 11.91 -6.40
N PRO A 154 12.61 12.60 -6.67
CA PRO A 154 11.51 12.04 -7.45
C PRO A 154 11.95 11.81 -8.91
N LEU A 155 11.26 10.90 -9.61
CA LEU A 155 11.64 10.48 -10.97
C LEU A 155 11.64 11.65 -11.98
N ARG A 156 10.79 12.66 -11.79
CA ARG A 156 10.78 13.90 -12.60
C ARG A 156 12.07 14.73 -12.52
N GLU A 157 12.88 14.55 -11.49
CA GLU A 157 14.18 15.23 -11.31
C GLU A 157 15.38 14.39 -11.79
N ARG A 158 15.13 13.13 -12.20
CA ARG A 158 16.14 12.19 -12.75
C ARG A 158 15.59 11.46 -13.98
N ARG A 159 15.04 12.21 -14.92
CA ARG A 159 14.43 11.67 -16.14
C ARG A 159 15.38 10.86 -16.99
N GLU A 160 16.67 11.13 -16.89
CA GLU A 160 17.76 10.38 -17.52
C GLU A 160 17.84 8.92 -17.07
N ASP A 161 17.25 8.56 -15.93
CA ASP A 161 17.18 7.17 -15.48
C ASP A 161 16.05 6.38 -16.18
N ILE A 162 15.07 7.07 -16.77
CA ILE A 162 13.87 6.42 -17.36
C ILE A 162 14.25 5.40 -18.43
N PRO A 163 15.14 5.67 -19.41
CA PRO A 163 15.52 4.68 -20.40
C PRO A 163 16.03 3.37 -19.79
N LEU A 164 16.95 3.48 -18.84
CA LEU A 164 17.56 2.33 -18.16
C LEU A 164 16.51 1.55 -17.32
N LEU A 165 15.60 2.28 -16.67
CA LEU A 165 14.51 1.65 -15.91
C LEU A 165 13.55 0.91 -16.83
N VAL A 166 13.22 1.46 -18.00
CA VAL A 166 12.35 0.80 -18.99
C VAL A 166 13.00 -0.47 -19.51
N GLU A 167 14.28 -0.44 -19.88
CA GLU A 167 15.03 -1.63 -20.31
C GLU A 167 15.04 -2.70 -19.20
N TYR A 168 15.30 -2.27 -17.98
CA TYR A 168 15.29 -3.17 -16.82
C TYR A 168 13.91 -3.84 -16.61
N PHE A 169 12.82 -3.08 -16.71
CA PHE A 169 11.47 -3.63 -16.53
C PHE A 169 11.08 -4.57 -17.67
N ILE A 170 11.44 -4.25 -18.91
CA ILE A 170 11.22 -5.16 -20.04
C ILE A 170 11.94 -6.47 -19.80
N ALA A 171 13.22 -6.44 -19.40
CA ALA A 171 13.98 -7.66 -19.10
C ALA A 171 13.41 -8.43 -17.90
N LYS A 172 12.97 -7.71 -16.85
CA LYS A 172 12.40 -8.31 -15.64
C LYS A 172 11.12 -9.09 -15.92
N TYR A 173 10.25 -8.57 -16.78
CA TYR A 173 8.93 -9.13 -17.05
C TYR A 173 8.85 -9.90 -18.39
N ALA A 174 9.97 -10.09 -19.08
CA ALA A 174 10.01 -10.78 -20.37
C ALA A 174 9.41 -12.20 -20.34
N ALA A 175 9.53 -12.92 -19.20
CA ALA A 175 8.97 -14.26 -19.03
C ALA A 175 7.48 -14.27 -18.68
N ASP A 176 6.92 -13.14 -18.24
CA ASP A 176 5.54 -13.02 -17.74
C ASP A 176 4.56 -12.58 -18.82
N VAL A 177 5.05 -12.22 -20.03
CA VAL A 177 4.23 -11.71 -21.13
C VAL A 177 4.24 -12.70 -22.31
N ALA A 178 3.15 -12.67 -23.10
CA ALA A 178 2.95 -13.61 -24.19
C ALA A 178 3.82 -13.32 -25.42
N HIS A 179 4.25 -12.08 -25.61
CA HIS A 179 4.97 -11.61 -26.78
C HIS A 179 6.44 -11.31 -26.48
N HIS A 180 7.30 -11.53 -27.46
CA HIS A 180 8.71 -11.21 -27.33
C HIS A 180 8.94 -9.72 -27.56
N ILE A 181 9.20 -8.99 -26.48
CA ILE A 181 9.46 -7.55 -26.49
C ILE A 181 10.96 -7.30 -26.71
N THR A 182 11.32 -6.63 -27.77
CA THR A 182 12.73 -6.37 -28.14
C THR A 182 13.24 -5.01 -27.66
N GLY A 183 12.37 -4.17 -27.07
CA GLY A 183 12.70 -2.84 -26.58
C GLY A 183 11.53 -1.87 -26.73
N VAL A 184 11.83 -0.57 -26.84
CA VAL A 184 10.85 0.50 -27.07
C VAL A 184 11.28 1.38 -28.23
N THR A 185 10.34 1.95 -28.96
CA THR A 185 10.63 2.96 -29.99
C THR A 185 11.02 4.30 -29.35
N GLN A 186 11.78 5.14 -30.09
CA GLN A 186 12.18 6.46 -29.58
C GLN A 186 10.96 7.34 -29.23
N ASN A 187 9.90 7.28 -30.02
CA ASN A 187 8.66 8.01 -29.74
C ASN A 187 8.02 7.64 -28.41
N VAL A 188 8.02 6.34 -28.07
CA VAL A 188 7.53 5.84 -26.76
C VAL A 188 8.42 6.35 -25.64
N LEU A 189 9.74 6.28 -25.81
CA LEU A 189 10.70 6.75 -24.83
C LEU A 189 10.53 8.25 -24.54
N ASP A 190 10.37 9.05 -25.58
CA ASP A 190 10.14 10.50 -25.48
C ASP A 190 8.84 10.80 -24.69
N GLN A 191 7.77 10.04 -24.96
CA GLN A 191 6.51 10.15 -24.21
C GLN A 191 6.69 9.80 -22.72
N LEU A 192 7.42 8.74 -22.41
CA LEU A 192 7.70 8.34 -21.03
C LEU A 192 8.55 9.38 -20.30
N MET A 193 9.55 9.96 -20.96
CA MET A 193 10.42 11.01 -20.41
C MET A 193 9.67 12.34 -20.17
N ALA A 194 8.64 12.64 -20.95
CA ALA A 194 7.86 13.88 -20.83
C ALA A 194 6.92 13.88 -19.62
N LYS A 195 6.53 12.71 -19.11
CA LYS A 195 5.56 12.57 -18.01
C LYS A 195 6.13 12.98 -16.64
N PRO A 196 5.30 13.53 -15.72
CA PRO A 196 5.72 13.96 -14.38
C PRO A 196 5.90 12.83 -13.37
N TRP A 197 5.32 11.65 -13.60
CA TRP A 197 5.43 10.44 -12.77
C TRP A 197 5.15 10.68 -11.27
N PRO A 198 3.95 11.09 -10.84
CA PRO A 198 3.64 11.33 -9.43
C PRO A 198 3.75 10.08 -8.56
N GLY A 199 3.62 8.88 -9.14
CA GLY A 199 3.89 7.59 -8.50
C GLY A 199 5.32 7.09 -8.68
N ASN A 200 6.22 7.92 -9.23
CA ASN A 200 7.65 7.65 -9.42
C ASN A 200 7.93 6.32 -10.17
N ILE A 201 8.95 5.58 -9.74
CA ILE A 201 9.38 4.32 -10.38
C ILE A 201 8.27 3.27 -10.35
N ARG A 202 7.47 3.20 -9.26
CA ARG A 202 6.35 2.23 -9.17
C ARG A 202 5.30 2.45 -10.27
N MET A 203 5.00 3.69 -10.57
CA MET A 203 4.07 4.05 -11.64
C MET A 203 4.64 3.76 -13.02
N LEU A 204 5.92 4.08 -13.25
CA LEU A 204 6.63 3.73 -14.48
C LEU A 204 6.66 2.22 -14.69
N GLU A 205 7.00 1.43 -13.67
CA GLU A 205 7.02 -0.03 -13.69
C GLU A 205 5.65 -0.60 -14.10
N ASN A 206 4.56 -0.14 -13.46
CA ASN A 206 3.20 -0.58 -13.77
C ASN A 206 2.80 -0.19 -15.21
N THR A 207 3.19 0.99 -15.68
CA THR A 207 2.90 1.44 -17.05
C THR A 207 3.63 0.59 -18.07
N VAL A 208 4.91 0.29 -17.86
CA VAL A 208 5.70 -0.58 -18.76
C VAL A 208 5.09 -1.98 -18.77
N LEU A 209 4.83 -2.59 -17.60
CA LEU A 209 4.25 -3.93 -17.51
C LEU A 209 2.88 -4.00 -18.21
N ARG A 210 2.00 -3.03 -17.97
CA ARG A 210 0.68 -2.95 -18.63
C ARG A 210 0.86 -2.86 -20.14
N THR A 211 1.78 -2.02 -20.61
CA THR A 211 2.06 -1.87 -22.03
C THR A 211 2.54 -3.17 -22.67
N MET A 212 3.44 -3.89 -22.00
CA MET A 212 3.92 -5.20 -22.44
C MET A 212 2.77 -6.23 -22.53
N VAL A 213 1.88 -6.26 -21.52
CA VAL A 213 0.72 -7.18 -21.50
C VAL A 213 -0.29 -6.85 -22.60
N MET A 214 -0.45 -5.57 -22.94
CA MET A 214 -1.38 -5.11 -23.99
C MET A 214 -0.82 -5.21 -25.42
N GLN A 215 0.48 -5.49 -25.55
CA GLN A 215 1.10 -5.70 -26.86
C GLN A 215 0.49 -6.92 -27.57
N LYS A 216 0.23 -6.80 -28.86
CA LYS A 216 -0.44 -7.85 -29.67
C LYS A 216 0.51 -8.64 -30.54
N GLU A 217 1.71 -8.14 -30.76
CA GLU A 217 2.70 -8.70 -31.70
C GLU A 217 4.09 -8.65 -31.08
N ASP A 218 4.97 -9.53 -31.55
CA ASP A 218 6.40 -9.51 -31.20
C ASP A 218 7.07 -8.25 -31.76
N GLY A 219 8.03 -7.70 -31.02
CA GLY A 219 8.79 -6.55 -31.49
C GLY A 219 8.95 -5.43 -30.44
N PRO A 220 9.39 -4.25 -30.85
CA PRO A 220 9.53 -3.13 -29.95
C PRO A 220 8.16 -2.53 -29.58
N ILE A 221 8.02 -2.05 -28.36
CA ILE A 221 6.84 -1.29 -27.92
C ILE A 221 6.74 0.00 -28.75
N SER A 222 5.67 0.15 -29.53
CA SER A 222 5.40 1.31 -30.40
C SER A 222 4.34 2.25 -29.87
N GLU A 223 3.55 1.81 -28.89
CA GLU A 223 2.48 2.55 -28.23
C GLU A 223 2.51 2.31 -26.72
N VAL A 224 2.20 3.35 -25.90
CA VAL A 224 2.16 3.25 -24.45
C VAL A 224 0.72 3.28 -23.96
N PHE A 225 0.37 2.33 -23.10
CA PHE A 225 -0.93 2.27 -22.43
C PHE A 225 -0.87 2.91 -21.05
N PHE A 226 -1.09 4.22 -21.00
CA PHE A 226 -1.22 4.96 -19.74
C PHE A 226 -2.54 4.62 -19.02
N ASP A 227 -2.59 4.83 -17.70
CA ASP A 227 -3.85 4.72 -16.95
C ASP A 227 -4.75 5.92 -17.31
N THR A 228 -6.00 5.66 -17.67
CA THR A 228 -6.97 6.71 -18.00
C THR A 228 -7.30 7.61 -16.78
N SER A 229 -7.11 7.11 -15.56
CA SER A 229 -7.23 7.91 -14.34
C SER A 229 -6.10 8.94 -14.14
N GLU A 230 -5.00 8.82 -14.90
CA GLU A 230 -3.87 9.76 -14.81
C GLU A 230 -4.13 11.11 -15.51
N SER A 231 -4.95 11.10 -16.57
CA SER A 231 -5.36 12.34 -17.24
C SER A 231 -6.27 13.21 -16.37
N ASP A 232 -7.05 12.57 -15.49
CA ASP A 232 -7.98 13.28 -14.60
C ASP A 232 -7.27 13.84 -13.36
N LEU A 233 -6.21 13.16 -12.86
CA LEU A 233 -5.42 13.64 -11.71
C LEU A 233 -4.52 14.83 -12.06
N SER A 234 -4.04 14.95 -13.29
CA SER A 234 -3.26 16.12 -13.72
C SER A 234 -4.12 17.37 -13.85
N GLN A 235 -5.39 17.23 -14.19
CA GLN A 235 -6.36 18.34 -14.25
C GLN A 235 -6.81 18.79 -12.85
N LEU A 236 -6.85 17.88 -11.87
CA LEU A 236 -7.20 18.23 -10.48
C LEU A 236 -6.12 19.06 -9.76
N ASN A 237 -4.86 19.02 -10.22
CA ASN A 237 -3.77 19.79 -9.61
C ASN A 237 -3.65 21.21 -10.19
N GLU A 238 -4.27 21.54 -11.31
CA GLU A 238 -4.27 22.90 -11.87
C GLU A 238 -5.40 23.80 -11.30
N ASP A 239 -6.45 23.21 -10.71
CA ASP A 239 -7.62 23.90 -10.19
C ASP A 239 -7.65 24.13 -8.66
N PHE A 240 -6.55 23.88 -7.93
CA PHE A 240 -6.47 24.32 -6.54
C PHE A 240 -5.98 25.77 -6.46
N PRO A 241 -6.88 26.75 -6.25
CA PRO A 241 -6.48 28.13 -6.04
C PRO A 241 -5.68 28.23 -4.73
N LYS A 242 -4.50 28.84 -4.83
CA LYS A 242 -3.61 29.18 -3.70
C LYS A 242 -4.15 30.25 -2.76
N GLN A 243 -5.46 30.33 -2.54
CA GLN A 243 -6.04 31.29 -1.61
C GLN A 243 -7.32 30.71 -0.99
N ILE A 244 -7.21 30.10 0.18
CA ILE A 244 -8.28 30.11 1.18
C ILE A 244 -7.65 30.50 2.51
N SER A 245 -7.43 31.78 2.70
CA SER A 245 -7.51 32.44 3.98
C SER A 245 -8.76 33.29 3.92
N GLU A 246 -9.64 33.08 4.92
CA GLU A 246 -10.73 33.92 5.36
C GLU A 246 -12.06 33.92 4.57
N GLU A 247 -13.12 33.72 5.38
CA GLU A 247 -14.55 33.97 5.17
C GLU A 247 -15.37 32.79 4.58
N LEU A 248 -15.94 31.99 5.51
CA LEU A 248 -17.14 31.18 5.29
C LEU A 248 -18.38 32.10 5.24
N PRO A 249 -19.12 32.24 4.13
CA PRO A 249 -20.47 32.78 4.16
C PRO A 249 -21.45 31.69 4.62
N ALA A 250 -22.14 31.96 5.70
CA ALA A 250 -23.32 31.21 6.12
C ALA A 250 -24.45 31.41 5.10
N SER A 251 -24.61 30.51 4.15
CA SER A 251 -25.87 30.16 3.48
C SER A 251 -25.62 29.28 2.23
N LEU A 252 -25.49 27.98 2.43
CA LEU A 252 -25.77 27.03 1.37
C LEU A 252 -26.97 26.18 1.78
N ASN A 253 -28.14 26.62 1.30
CA ASN A 253 -29.35 25.82 1.27
C ASN A 253 -29.10 24.60 0.34
N ILE A 254 -28.69 23.49 0.91
CA ILE A 254 -28.71 22.20 0.24
C ILE A 254 -30.17 21.75 0.21
N LYS A 255 -30.80 21.86 -0.97
CA LYS A 255 -32.05 21.14 -1.22
C LYS A 255 -31.81 19.66 -0.96
N LYS A 256 -32.46 19.14 0.08
CA LYS A 256 -32.54 17.70 0.34
C LYS A 256 -33.12 17.04 -0.91
N ALA A 257 -32.30 16.24 -1.60
CA ALA A 257 -32.81 15.21 -2.48
C ALA A 257 -33.46 14.15 -1.58
N ASP A 258 -34.70 13.78 -1.91
CA ASP A 258 -35.47 12.75 -1.22
C ASP A 258 -34.73 11.42 -1.21
N ASN A 259 -34.01 11.14 -0.14
CA ASN A 259 -33.52 9.82 0.18
C ASN A 259 -34.53 9.12 1.10
N ASN A 260 -35.62 8.62 0.53
CA ASN A 260 -36.39 7.52 1.09
C ASN A 260 -35.71 6.19 0.67
N ALA A 261 -34.51 5.95 1.18
CA ALA A 261 -33.96 4.60 1.36
C ALA A 261 -33.85 4.44 2.86
N THR A 262 -34.84 3.77 3.45
CA THR A 262 -34.80 3.27 4.82
C THR A 262 -33.51 2.47 4.99
N ALA A 263 -32.58 2.99 5.81
CA ALA A 263 -31.58 2.16 6.44
C ALA A 263 -32.36 1.17 7.30
N GLU A 264 -32.55 -0.06 6.81
CA GLU A 264 -32.94 -1.18 7.64
C GLU A 264 -31.87 -1.30 8.73
N ASP A 265 -32.26 -1.18 9.98
CA ASP A 265 -31.42 -1.41 11.15
C ASP A 265 -30.68 -2.73 10.95
N LEU A 266 -29.35 -2.64 10.77
CA LEU A 266 -28.48 -3.81 10.76
C LEU A 266 -28.38 -4.31 12.20
N THR A 267 -29.33 -5.17 12.59
CA THR A 267 -29.24 -5.94 13.83
C THR A 267 -28.19 -7.03 13.63
N ILE A 268 -27.20 -7.07 14.54
CA ILE A 268 -26.13 -8.10 14.53
C ILE A 268 -26.70 -9.34 15.24
N ASP A 269 -27.51 -10.11 14.51
CA ASP A 269 -28.21 -11.30 15.08
C ASP A 269 -27.50 -12.60 14.68
N LYS A 270 -26.46 -12.57 13.83
CA LYS A 270 -25.79 -13.73 13.27
C LYS A 270 -24.27 -13.57 13.24
N PRO A 271 -23.50 -14.67 13.19
CA PRO A 271 -22.06 -14.61 12.97
C PRO A 271 -21.71 -13.86 11.67
N TYR A 272 -20.60 -13.13 11.67
CA TYR A 272 -20.15 -12.28 10.56
C TYR A 272 -20.21 -12.97 9.18
N ASN A 273 -19.72 -14.21 9.09
CA ASN A 273 -19.70 -14.96 7.82
C ASN A 273 -21.09 -15.24 7.27
N GLU A 274 -22.07 -15.51 8.14
CA GLU A 274 -23.46 -15.73 7.72
C GLU A 274 -24.12 -14.44 7.23
N MET A 275 -23.83 -13.31 7.87
CA MET A 275 -24.32 -11.99 7.44
C MET A 275 -23.76 -11.62 6.07
N VAL A 276 -22.47 -11.89 5.82
CA VAL A 276 -21.81 -11.65 4.52
C VAL A 276 -22.42 -12.55 3.45
N ASP A 277 -22.62 -13.83 3.73
CA ASP A 277 -23.23 -14.78 2.79
C ASP A 277 -24.70 -14.41 2.48
N ASP A 278 -25.47 -13.94 3.46
CA ASP A 278 -26.84 -13.46 3.27
C ASP A 278 -26.88 -12.18 2.41
N PHE A 279 -25.95 -11.26 2.62
CA PHE A 279 -25.83 -10.03 1.82
C PHE A 279 -25.40 -10.34 0.38
N GLU A 280 -24.40 -11.20 0.18
CA GLU A 280 -24.00 -11.67 -1.16
C GLU A 280 -25.17 -12.36 -1.86
N ARG A 281 -25.93 -13.20 -1.16
CA ARG A 281 -27.10 -13.87 -1.72
C ARG A 281 -28.15 -12.89 -2.21
N LYS A 282 -28.44 -11.82 -1.46
CA LYS A 282 -29.37 -10.75 -1.87
C LYS A 282 -28.88 -10.04 -3.15
N ILE A 283 -27.61 -9.66 -3.20
CA ILE A 283 -27.03 -8.97 -4.37
C ILE A 283 -27.09 -9.86 -5.61
N LEU A 284 -26.61 -11.11 -5.50
CA LEU A 284 -26.56 -12.05 -6.63
C LEU A 284 -27.95 -12.41 -7.15
N SER A 285 -28.93 -12.60 -6.25
CA SER A 285 -30.33 -12.87 -6.61
C SER A 285 -30.96 -11.67 -7.32
N THR A 286 -30.68 -10.45 -6.85
CA THR A 286 -31.20 -9.22 -7.46
C THR A 286 -30.61 -9.01 -8.87
N ALA A 287 -29.31 -9.25 -9.06
CA ALA A 287 -28.65 -9.16 -10.35
C ALA A 287 -29.19 -10.22 -11.35
N LEU A 288 -29.39 -11.47 -10.91
CA LEU A 288 -29.99 -12.50 -11.74
C LEU A 288 -31.45 -12.21 -12.11
N LYS A 289 -32.24 -11.64 -11.20
CA LYS A 289 -33.62 -11.20 -11.50
C LYS A 289 -33.60 -10.10 -12.57
N LYS A 290 -32.75 -9.07 -12.44
CA LYS A 290 -32.60 -8.00 -13.43
C LYS A 290 -32.17 -8.53 -14.81
N ALA A 291 -31.28 -9.51 -14.82
CA ALA A 291 -30.77 -10.17 -16.02
C ALA A 291 -31.68 -11.32 -16.52
N LYS A 292 -32.90 -11.45 -16.01
CA LYS A 292 -33.86 -12.50 -16.39
C LYS A 292 -33.25 -13.92 -16.42
N GLY A 293 -32.38 -14.22 -15.49
CA GLY A 293 -31.68 -15.50 -15.39
C GLY A 293 -30.44 -15.66 -16.26
N ASN A 294 -30.08 -14.66 -17.07
CA ASN A 294 -28.88 -14.69 -17.93
C ASN A 294 -27.63 -14.39 -17.10
N VAL A 295 -26.82 -15.42 -16.84
CA VAL A 295 -25.58 -15.31 -16.04
C VAL A 295 -24.53 -14.38 -16.67
N SER A 296 -24.45 -14.31 -18.00
CA SER A 296 -23.50 -13.41 -18.67
C SER A 296 -23.90 -11.94 -18.49
N GLU A 297 -25.17 -11.63 -18.58
CA GLU A 297 -25.71 -10.29 -18.35
C GLU A 297 -25.62 -9.90 -16.86
N ALA A 298 -25.93 -10.81 -15.96
CA ALA A 298 -25.75 -10.60 -14.52
C ALA A 298 -24.29 -10.36 -14.13
N SER A 299 -23.33 -11.04 -14.77
CA SER A 299 -21.90 -10.81 -14.53
C SER A 299 -21.47 -9.42 -14.99
N SER A 300 -21.98 -8.94 -16.12
CA SER A 300 -21.74 -7.58 -16.61
C SER A 300 -22.35 -6.52 -15.70
N LEU A 301 -23.58 -6.73 -15.20
CA LEU A 301 -24.23 -5.83 -14.24
C LEU A 301 -23.49 -5.71 -12.90
N LEU A 302 -22.80 -6.78 -12.49
CA LEU A 302 -22.04 -6.82 -11.23
C LEU A 302 -20.56 -6.46 -11.42
N GLY A 303 -20.08 -6.26 -12.64
CA GLY A 303 -18.66 -5.97 -12.91
C GLY A 303 -17.73 -7.13 -12.55
N VAL A 304 -18.22 -8.39 -12.54
CA VAL A 304 -17.42 -9.57 -12.20
C VAL A 304 -17.32 -10.55 -13.37
N ASN A 305 -16.26 -11.35 -13.41
CA ASN A 305 -16.13 -12.39 -14.44
C ASN A 305 -17.19 -13.48 -14.27
N ARG A 306 -17.69 -14.02 -15.41
CA ARG A 306 -18.68 -15.09 -15.45
C ARG A 306 -18.28 -16.31 -14.62
N SER A 307 -17.00 -16.68 -14.62
CA SER A 307 -16.46 -17.79 -13.81
C SER A 307 -16.57 -17.52 -12.32
N THR A 308 -16.27 -16.31 -11.90
CA THR A 308 -16.39 -15.85 -10.49
C THR A 308 -17.85 -15.84 -10.05
N LEU A 309 -18.75 -15.36 -10.90
CA LEU A 309 -20.18 -15.36 -10.60
C LEU A 309 -20.71 -16.80 -10.46
N ASN A 310 -20.38 -17.71 -11.39
CA ASN A 310 -20.78 -19.11 -11.30
C ASN A 310 -20.25 -19.82 -10.05
N TYR A 311 -19.01 -19.54 -9.66
CA TYR A 311 -18.44 -20.07 -8.41
C TYR A 311 -19.23 -19.60 -7.19
N LYS A 312 -19.56 -18.30 -7.09
CA LYS A 312 -20.32 -17.72 -5.98
C LYS A 312 -21.77 -18.25 -5.94
N LEU A 313 -22.43 -18.37 -7.08
CA LEU A 313 -23.76 -18.96 -7.18
C LEU A 313 -23.77 -20.40 -6.67
N LYS A 314 -22.79 -21.20 -7.08
CA LYS A 314 -22.65 -22.59 -6.61
C LYS A 314 -22.33 -22.68 -5.12
N LYS A 315 -21.43 -21.82 -4.61
CA LYS A 315 -21.06 -21.75 -3.18
C LYS A 315 -22.28 -21.42 -2.30
N LEU A 316 -23.13 -20.48 -2.74
CA LEU A 316 -24.29 -20.00 -1.99
C LEU A 316 -25.60 -20.80 -2.30
N GLY A 317 -25.54 -21.84 -3.12
CA GLY A 317 -26.68 -22.68 -3.44
C GLY A 317 -27.76 -21.98 -4.27
N ILE A 318 -27.42 -20.96 -5.07
CA ILE A 318 -28.39 -20.23 -5.90
C ILE A 318 -28.47 -20.91 -7.29
N HIS A 319 -29.61 -21.47 -7.61
CA HIS A 319 -29.88 -22.12 -8.90
C HIS A 319 -30.54 -21.12 -9.87
N HIS A 320 -29.90 -20.88 -11.02
CA HIS A 320 -30.39 -19.95 -12.04
C HIS A 320 -31.59 -20.49 -12.86
N GLY A 321 -32.00 -21.76 -12.66
CA GLY A 321 -33.18 -22.36 -13.34
C GLY A 321 -34.53 -22.09 -12.71
N PHE A 322 -34.63 -21.39 -11.57
CA PHE A 322 -35.88 -21.27 -10.81
C PHE A 322 -36.64 -19.93 -10.98
N ILE A 323 -36.10 -18.97 -11.75
CA ILE A 323 -36.72 -17.62 -11.84
C ILE A 323 -37.78 -17.49 -12.94
N SER A 324 -38.02 -18.54 -13.72
CA SER A 324 -39.03 -18.51 -14.80
C SER A 324 -40.43 -19.04 -14.42
N ARG A 325 -40.72 -19.30 -13.15
CA ARG A 325 -42.00 -19.92 -12.72
C ARG A 325 -42.71 -19.30 -11.51
N VAL A 326 -42.45 -18.05 -11.17
CA VAL A 326 -43.30 -17.37 -10.17
C VAL A 326 -43.58 -15.96 -10.64
N GLU A 327 -44.58 -15.83 -11.51
CA GLU A 327 -45.44 -14.66 -11.70
C GLU A 327 -46.48 -15.01 -12.77
N VAL A 328 -47.45 -15.81 -12.43
CA VAL A 328 -48.84 -15.75 -12.95
C VAL A 328 -49.69 -16.41 -11.87
N GLU A 329 -50.16 -15.60 -10.95
CA GLU A 329 -51.46 -15.68 -10.30
C GLU A 329 -51.70 -14.35 -9.56
#